data_7d6e13e46cbc73fedceb0f6a6e011ece
#
_entry.id   7d6e13e46cbc73fedceb0f6a6e011ece
#
_cell.length_a   1.000
_cell.length_b   1.000
_cell.length_c   1.000
_cell.angle_alpha   90.00
_cell.angle_beta   90.00
_cell.angle_gamma   90.00
#
_symmetry.space_group_name_H-M   'P 1'
#
loop_
_entity.id
_entity.type
_entity.pdbx_description
1 polymer ?
#
loop_
_entity_poly.entity_id
_entity_poly.type
_entity_poly.pdbx_seq_one_letter_code
_entity_poly.pdbx_strand_id
1 'polypeptide(L)'
;MTRWTVLLLCALAALCAAAPASADLTVGAADDGGRLATDGGAWFVDQFREVGLQENRVTIGWDPEQPTTIREREQLDRYVPRATAAGIKLVFLISPTRARALAGSRTAANQFVDFVVQIARAYPQVKDIAVGNEPNQPRFWQPQFSFTGKGLACASYERVLAQAYDALKAVNRDITVLGVSLSPRGNDNALAAVNASTSPVRCIHDIGVAYRASGRKRPIMDQLAFHPHPNSYRDGYLVGYRWPNAGTSNLGRIKQAIWDAFNGTGQPTFAERGKPVSKAGLPPLTVRLNEVGWQVAIPASSQGAYYGVESVPRLADERSQADIYAALIPYYACDASVHSMLYYGLVDEPDLDRWQAGLIRADRTRRPSWAAVRSALSRGLTRCTRRPKTWVHTIKVVGATARFGERRRSATDKNWSFSAAAEESSFVNAAMYRLPGRRLSPALRKRLLAAVGRRRTPKPVFSARAKARAHLGTFIRFPRKRVAPGTYVFALRLRAEMNPARQSTLISKPFPVGARKK
;
A
#
# COMPACT_ATOMS: atom_id res chain seq x y z
N MET A 1 -3.46 -13.91 59.08
CA MET A 1 -3.48 -13.61 57.62
C MET A 1 -3.25 -14.91 56.87
N THR A 2 -4.31 -15.44 56.33
CA THR A 2 -4.40 -16.80 55.81
C THR A 2 -3.78 -16.91 54.42
N ARG A 3 -3.17 -18.05 54.11
CA ARG A 3 -2.52 -18.40 52.80
C ARG A 3 -3.33 -18.06 51.52
N TRP A 4 -4.62 -17.82 51.65
CA TRP A 4 -5.51 -17.45 50.58
C TRP A 4 -5.42 -16.00 50.12
N THR A 5 -5.00 -15.08 50.99
CA THR A 5 -4.85 -13.64 50.65
C THR A 5 -3.60 -13.38 49.81
N VAL A 6 -2.57 -14.22 49.93
CA VAL A 6 -1.33 -14.09 49.14
C VAL A 6 -1.56 -14.63 47.70
N LEU A 7 -2.36 -15.66 47.54
CA LEU A 7 -2.72 -16.21 46.22
C LEU A 7 -3.60 -15.27 45.38
N LEU A 8 -4.50 -14.49 46.03
CA LEU A 8 -5.32 -13.49 45.31
C LEU A 8 -4.50 -12.28 44.86
N LEU A 9 -3.51 -11.85 45.64
CA LEU A 9 -2.61 -10.76 45.23
C LEU A 9 -1.65 -11.14 44.11
N CYS A 10 -1.19 -12.39 44.04
CA CYS A 10 -0.39 -12.89 42.93
C CYS A 10 -1.23 -13.08 41.63
N ALA A 11 -2.52 -13.43 41.77
CA ALA A 11 -3.40 -13.55 40.59
C ALA A 11 -3.80 -12.18 39.99
N LEU A 12 -3.91 -11.11 40.82
CA LEU A 12 -4.16 -9.76 40.30
C LEU A 12 -2.91 -9.13 39.66
N ALA A 13 -1.70 -9.49 40.09
CA ALA A 13 -0.45 -9.02 39.49
C ALA A 13 -0.17 -9.66 38.10
N ALA A 14 -0.72 -10.84 37.83
CA ALA A 14 -0.56 -11.52 36.54
C ALA A 14 -1.51 -11.01 35.43
N LEU A 15 -2.49 -10.16 35.76
CA LEU A 15 -3.45 -9.55 34.80
C LEU A 15 -3.03 -8.16 34.30
N CYS A 16 -1.88 -7.64 34.71
CA CYS A 16 -1.19 -6.60 33.97
C CYS A 16 -0.54 -7.23 32.74
N ALA A 17 -1.37 -7.71 31.80
CA ALA A 17 -0.91 -8.07 30.47
C ALA A 17 -0.17 -6.85 29.91
N ALA A 18 1.15 -6.92 29.91
CA ALA A 18 1.99 -5.95 29.24
C ALA A 18 1.43 -5.78 27.82
N ALA A 19 0.92 -4.60 27.51
CA ALA A 19 0.65 -4.24 26.14
C ALA A 19 1.92 -4.62 25.37
N PRO A 20 1.84 -5.33 24.22
CA PRO A 20 3.03 -5.66 23.47
C PRO A 20 3.81 -4.36 23.27
N ALA A 21 5.03 -4.31 23.79
CA ALA A 21 5.92 -3.20 23.52
C ALA A 21 5.96 -3.07 21.99
N SER A 22 5.52 -1.93 21.48
CA SER A 22 5.65 -1.65 20.04
C SER A 22 7.13 -1.80 19.73
N ALA A 23 7.49 -2.78 18.89
CA ALA A 23 8.86 -2.92 18.44
C ALA A 23 9.29 -1.59 17.81
N ASP A 24 10.52 -1.17 18.09
CA ASP A 24 11.07 0.04 17.48
C ASP A 24 11.07 -0.11 15.95
N LEU A 25 10.76 0.97 15.23
CA LEU A 25 10.85 0.99 13.78
C LEU A 25 12.30 0.75 13.35
N THR A 26 12.54 -0.30 12.57
CA THR A 26 13.84 -0.50 11.92
C THR A 26 13.98 0.46 10.74
N VAL A 27 15.10 1.18 10.67
CA VAL A 27 15.39 2.12 9.56
C VAL A 27 16.64 1.66 8.83
N GLY A 28 16.58 1.70 7.49
CA GLY A 28 17.66 1.22 6.65
C GLY A 28 17.72 1.89 5.28
N ALA A 29 18.39 1.25 4.34
CA ALA A 29 18.43 1.67 2.94
C ALA A 29 18.27 0.49 1.97
N ALA A 30 17.59 0.74 0.86
CA ALA A 30 17.59 -0.11 -0.31
C ALA A 30 18.72 0.37 -1.23
N ASP A 31 19.85 -0.33 -1.22
CA ASP A 31 21.06 0.13 -1.92
C ASP A 31 21.98 -1.06 -2.24
N ASP A 32 22.42 -1.13 -3.47
CA ASP A 32 23.36 -2.13 -3.97
C ASP A 32 24.83 -1.68 -3.89
N GLY A 33 25.10 -0.43 -3.50
CA GLY A 33 26.43 0.18 -3.48
C GLY A 33 27.45 -0.61 -2.64
N GLY A 34 27.00 -1.21 -1.54
CA GLY A 34 27.86 -2.04 -0.69
C GLY A 34 28.38 -3.30 -1.39
N ARG A 35 27.51 -4.04 -2.09
CA ARG A 35 27.92 -5.25 -2.82
C ARG A 35 28.71 -4.93 -4.10
N LEU A 36 28.41 -3.79 -4.73
CA LEU A 36 29.09 -3.35 -5.96
C LEU A 36 30.49 -2.77 -5.69
N ALA A 37 30.79 -2.38 -4.45
CA ALA A 37 32.05 -1.76 -4.09
C ALA A 37 33.23 -2.73 -4.23
N THR A 38 34.32 -2.25 -4.80
CA THR A 38 35.57 -3.02 -5.02
C THR A 38 36.27 -3.40 -3.72
N ASP A 39 36.07 -2.61 -2.65
CA ASP A 39 36.59 -2.86 -1.30
C ASP A 39 35.75 -3.89 -0.49
N GLY A 40 34.82 -4.56 -1.14
CA GLY A 40 33.86 -5.48 -0.50
C GLY A 40 32.86 -4.74 0.42
N GLY A 41 32.61 -3.47 0.17
CA GLY A 41 31.66 -2.65 0.88
C GLY A 41 32.15 -2.06 2.20
N ALA A 42 33.46 -2.00 2.43
CA ALA A 42 34.01 -1.51 3.69
C ALA A 42 33.55 -0.09 4.00
N TRP A 43 33.84 0.86 3.10
CA TRP A 43 33.41 2.24 3.24
C TRP A 43 31.87 2.36 3.38
N PHE A 44 31.12 1.61 2.58
CA PHE A 44 29.65 1.63 2.61
C PHE A 44 29.11 1.20 3.99
N VAL A 45 29.64 0.10 4.55
CA VAL A 45 29.27 -0.40 5.87
C VAL A 45 29.58 0.61 6.97
N ASP A 46 30.74 1.29 6.89
CA ASP A 46 31.11 2.33 7.84
C ASP A 46 30.14 3.51 7.81
N GLN A 47 29.78 3.99 6.61
CA GLN A 47 28.79 5.07 6.46
C GLN A 47 27.40 4.64 6.94
N PHE A 48 27.01 3.40 6.66
CA PHE A 48 25.73 2.82 7.08
C PHE A 48 25.59 2.78 8.60
N ARG A 49 26.66 2.34 9.29
CA ARG A 49 26.70 2.32 10.75
C ARG A 49 26.78 3.71 11.36
N GLU A 50 27.59 4.59 10.77
CA GLU A 50 27.78 5.95 11.28
C GLU A 50 26.49 6.76 11.28
N VAL A 51 25.65 6.62 10.23
CA VAL A 51 24.34 7.28 10.19
C VAL A 51 23.32 6.59 11.11
N GLY A 52 23.55 5.35 11.53
CA GLY A 52 22.70 4.58 12.43
C GLY A 52 21.66 3.70 11.72
N LEU A 53 21.84 3.40 10.43
CA LEU A 53 20.97 2.48 9.70
C LEU A 53 21.22 1.02 10.11
N GLN A 54 20.18 0.19 10.05
CA GLN A 54 20.21 -1.17 10.59
C GLN A 54 19.89 -2.26 9.57
N GLU A 55 19.22 -1.92 8.46
CA GLU A 55 18.74 -2.89 7.47
C GLU A 55 19.10 -2.44 6.05
N ASN A 56 19.80 -3.30 5.29
CA ASN A 56 20.12 -3.04 3.89
C ASN A 56 19.43 -4.05 2.98
N ARG A 57 18.64 -3.56 2.01
CA ARG A 57 18.06 -4.39 0.96
C ARG A 57 18.98 -4.39 -0.25
N VAL A 58 19.36 -5.59 -0.68
CA VAL A 58 20.24 -5.87 -1.82
C VAL A 58 19.45 -6.57 -2.91
N THR A 59 19.64 -6.16 -4.17
CA THR A 59 18.94 -6.75 -5.32
C THR A 59 19.77 -7.87 -5.94
N ILE A 60 19.10 -9.00 -6.28
CA ILE A 60 19.68 -10.14 -6.97
C ILE A 60 18.84 -10.42 -8.23
N GLY A 61 19.50 -10.42 -9.39
CA GLY A 61 18.85 -10.62 -10.67
C GLY A 61 18.81 -12.08 -11.11
N TRP A 62 17.62 -12.59 -11.46
CA TRP A 62 17.48 -13.88 -12.12
C TRP A 62 17.43 -13.72 -13.64
N ASP A 63 18.34 -14.38 -14.34
CA ASP A 63 18.39 -14.41 -15.80
C ASP A 63 17.78 -15.72 -16.34
N PRO A 64 16.69 -15.68 -17.13
CA PRO A 64 16.08 -16.89 -17.69
C PRO A 64 16.98 -17.66 -18.67
N GLU A 65 18.01 -17.01 -19.24
CA GLU A 65 19.00 -17.67 -20.10
C GLU A 65 20.10 -18.39 -19.31
N GLN A 66 20.24 -18.03 -18.03
CA GLN A 66 21.19 -18.63 -17.09
C GLN A 66 20.50 -18.96 -15.77
N PRO A 67 19.49 -19.82 -15.77
CA PRO A 67 18.53 -19.94 -14.66
C PRO A 67 19.13 -20.43 -13.34
N THR A 68 20.31 -21.03 -13.36
CA THR A 68 21.02 -21.54 -12.18
C THR A 68 22.24 -20.69 -11.79
N THR A 69 22.59 -19.66 -12.57
CA THR A 69 23.79 -18.85 -12.34
C THR A 69 23.49 -17.66 -11.43
N ILE A 70 24.14 -17.61 -10.28
CA ILE A 70 24.12 -16.42 -9.41
C ILE A 70 25.17 -15.45 -9.93
N ARG A 71 24.75 -14.50 -10.76
CA ARG A 71 25.65 -13.54 -11.43
C ARG A 71 26.38 -12.63 -10.45
N GLU A 72 25.73 -12.31 -9.33
CA GLU A 72 26.28 -11.48 -8.26
C GLU A 72 27.09 -12.27 -7.22
N ARG A 73 27.40 -13.56 -7.47
CA ARG A 73 28.00 -14.48 -6.50
C ARG A 73 29.24 -13.91 -5.82
N GLU A 74 30.23 -13.50 -6.61
CA GLU A 74 31.48 -12.95 -6.11
C GLU A 74 31.28 -11.71 -5.24
N GLN A 75 30.38 -10.82 -5.66
CA GLN A 75 30.04 -9.59 -4.92
C GLN A 75 29.35 -9.92 -3.59
N LEU A 76 28.40 -10.85 -3.60
CA LEU A 76 27.68 -11.27 -2.41
C LEU A 76 28.61 -12.01 -1.42
N ASP A 77 29.51 -12.86 -1.90
CA ASP A 77 30.44 -13.60 -1.06
C ASP A 77 31.41 -12.65 -0.31
N ARG A 78 31.73 -11.47 -0.88
CA ARG A 78 32.50 -10.43 -0.20
C ARG A 78 31.65 -9.58 0.75
N TYR A 79 30.47 -9.17 0.31
CA TYR A 79 29.66 -8.20 1.03
C TYR A 79 28.86 -8.80 2.20
N VAL A 80 28.22 -9.95 1.98
CA VAL A 80 27.30 -10.53 2.98
C VAL A 80 27.98 -10.81 4.34
N PRO A 81 29.17 -11.45 4.40
CA PRO A 81 29.85 -11.66 5.68
C PRO A 81 30.20 -10.33 6.38
N ARG A 82 30.65 -9.34 5.62
CA ARG A 82 31.02 -8.01 6.16
C ARG A 82 29.82 -7.29 6.77
N ALA A 83 28.73 -7.19 6.02
CA ALA A 83 27.50 -6.54 6.49
C ALA A 83 26.94 -7.24 7.73
N THR A 84 26.90 -8.57 7.72
CA THR A 84 26.43 -9.39 8.85
C THR A 84 27.31 -9.21 10.09
N ALA A 85 28.65 -9.25 9.93
CA ALA A 85 29.59 -9.01 11.03
C ALA A 85 29.46 -7.60 11.63
N ALA A 86 29.06 -6.61 10.81
CA ALA A 86 28.79 -5.25 11.25
C ALA A 86 27.43 -5.08 11.91
N GLY A 87 26.62 -6.14 12.04
CA GLY A 87 25.27 -6.11 12.61
C GLY A 87 24.20 -5.53 11.67
N ILE A 88 24.50 -5.38 10.38
CA ILE A 88 23.53 -4.92 9.38
C ILE A 88 22.67 -6.13 8.97
N LYS A 89 21.36 -5.99 9.15
CA LYS A 89 20.39 -6.98 8.69
C LYS A 89 20.24 -6.87 7.17
N LEU A 90 20.40 -7.97 6.46
CA LEU A 90 20.24 -8.01 5.01
C LEU A 90 18.84 -8.50 4.61
N VAL A 91 18.29 -7.86 3.59
CA VAL A 91 17.08 -8.27 2.86
C VAL A 91 17.49 -8.53 1.41
N PHE A 92 17.24 -9.72 0.89
CA PHE A 92 17.43 -9.99 -0.53
C PHE A 92 16.14 -9.74 -1.31
N LEU A 93 16.20 -8.85 -2.29
CA LEU A 93 15.18 -8.71 -3.30
C LEU A 93 15.59 -9.53 -4.53
N ILE A 94 14.90 -10.64 -4.79
CA ILE A 94 15.20 -11.52 -5.93
C ILE A 94 14.15 -11.28 -7.01
N SER A 95 14.57 -10.84 -8.19
CA SER A 95 13.66 -10.47 -9.27
C SER A 95 14.19 -10.89 -10.65
N PRO A 96 13.30 -11.25 -11.60
CA PRO A 96 13.69 -11.46 -12.98
C PRO A 96 14.31 -10.19 -13.59
N THR A 97 15.38 -10.37 -14.37
CA THR A 97 16.04 -9.26 -15.08
C THR A 97 15.25 -8.76 -16.29
N ARG A 98 14.28 -9.57 -16.77
CA ARG A 98 13.44 -9.24 -17.92
C ARG A 98 11.97 -9.31 -17.55
N ALA A 99 11.21 -8.27 -17.86
CA ALA A 99 9.80 -8.13 -17.49
C ALA A 99 8.90 -9.26 -18.03
N ARG A 100 9.26 -9.90 -19.15
CA ARG A 100 8.52 -11.01 -19.76
C ARG A 100 9.04 -12.40 -19.40
N ALA A 101 10.07 -12.50 -18.56
CA ALA A 101 10.74 -13.77 -18.25
C ALA A 101 9.78 -14.85 -17.73
N LEU A 102 8.78 -14.46 -16.95
CA LEU A 102 7.80 -15.38 -16.35
C LEU A 102 6.44 -15.37 -17.05
N ALA A 103 6.31 -14.70 -18.21
CA ALA A 103 5.06 -14.54 -18.94
C ALA A 103 4.54 -15.89 -19.47
N GLY A 104 3.54 -16.46 -18.78
CA GLY A 104 2.86 -17.68 -19.25
C GLY A 104 3.66 -18.98 -19.18
N SER A 105 4.94 -18.95 -18.82
CA SER A 105 5.81 -20.13 -18.76
C SER A 105 5.83 -20.73 -17.34
N ARG A 106 5.30 -21.95 -17.21
CA ARG A 106 5.41 -22.73 -15.95
C ARG A 106 6.85 -23.13 -15.68
N THR A 107 7.59 -23.51 -16.72
CA THR A 107 9.00 -23.91 -16.60
C THR A 107 9.83 -22.75 -16.06
N ALA A 108 9.72 -21.55 -16.65
CA ALA A 108 10.44 -20.38 -16.19
C ALA A 108 10.04 -19.98 -14.74
N ALA A 109 8.76 -20.12 -14.39
CA ALA A 109 8.32 -19.88 -13.02
C ALA A 109 8.95 -20.86 -12.02
N ASN A 110 9.03 -22.14 -12.35
CA ASN A 110 9.69 -23.14 -11.52
C ASN A 110 11.20 -22.87 -11.40
N GLN A 111 11.87 -22.58 -12.51
CA GLN A 111 13.31 -22.23 -12.52
C GLN A 111 13.60 -20.99 -11.67
N PHE A 112 12.73 -19.98 -11.73
CA PHE A 112 12.87 -18.82 -10.87
C PHE A 112 12.72 -19.17 -9.39
N VAL A 113 11.76 -20.01 -9.02
CA VAL A 113 11.57 -20.47 -7.64
C VAL A 113 12.77 -21.31 -7.19
N ASP A 114 13.30 -22.19 -8.05
CA ASP A 114 14.51 -22.96 -7.76
C ASP A 114 15.72 -22.06 -7.51
N PHE A 115 15.85 -20.98 -8.29
CA PHE A 115 16.89 -19.97 -8.09
C PHE A 115 16.72 -19.23 -6.75
N VAL A 116 15.49 -18.86 -6.37
CA VAL A 116 15.20 -18.25 -5.06
C VAL A 116 15.63 -19.20 -3.92
N VAL A 117 15.35 -20.48 -4.04
CA VAL A 117 15.80 -21.52 -3.09
C VAL A 117 17.32 -21.64 -3.08
N GLN A 118 17.97 -21.61 -4.24
CA GLN A 118 19.43 -21.65 -4.36
C GLN A 118 20.09 -20.49 -3.61
N ILE A 119 19.56 -19.26 -3.74
CA ILE A 119 20.03 -18.09 -2.98
C ILE A 119 19.85 -18.28 -1.47
N ALA A 120 18.68 -18.74 -1.03
CA ALA A 120 18.40 -18.97 0.38
C ALA A 120 19.34 -20.01 1.02
N ARG A 121 19.72 -21.04 0.26
CA ARG A 121 20.69 -22.06 0.69
C ARG A 121 22.14 -21.56 0.67
N ALA A 122 22.49 -20.71 -0.32
CA ALA A 122 23.84 -20.16 -0.43
C ALA A 122 24.14 -19.13 0.67
N TYR A 123 23.12 -18.41 1.15
CA TYR A 123 23.27 -17.35 2.17
C TYR A 123 22.31 -17.58 3.35
N PRO A 124 22.47 -18.65 4.14
CA PRO A 124 21.52 -19.04 5.20
C PRO A 124 21.41 -18.04 6.34
N GLN A 125 22.38 -17.12 6.48
CA GLN A 125 22.35 -16.01 7.43
C GLN A 125 21.36 -14.90 7.03
N VAL A 126 20.95 -14.81 5.75
CA VAL A 126 19.94 -13.83 5.28
C VAL A 126 18.57 -14.49 5.36
N LYS A 127 17.75 -14.02 6.30
CA LYS A 127 16.43 -14.60 6.57
C LYS A 127 15.28 -13.88 5.87
N ASP A 128 15.48 -12.66 5.41
CA ASP A 128 14.44 -11.84 4.81
C ASP A 128 14.58 -11.82 3.28
N ILE A 129 13.59 -12.38 2.59
CA ILE A 129 13.63 -12.56 1.13
C ILE A 129 12.37 -11.94 0.51
N ALA A 130 12.56 -10.90 -0.29
CA ALA A 130 11.53 -10.31 -1.13
C ALA A 130 11.52 -11.00 -2.50
N VAL A 131 10.36 -11.50 -2.90
CA VAL A 131 10.18 -12.26 -4.14
C VAL A 131 9.56 -11.35 -5.20
N GLY A 132 10.34 -11.01 -6.23
CA GLY A 132 9.93 -10.11 -7.32
C GLY A 132 9.93 -8.64 -6.91
N ASN A 133 9.95 -7.77 -7.92
CA ASN A 133 9.90 -6.32 -7.76
C ASN A 133 8.75 -5.75 -8.58
N GLU A 134 7.92 -4.90 -7.98
CA GLU A 134 6.85 -4.09 -8.58
C GLU A 134 6.08 -4.81 -9.71
N PRO A 135 5.42 -5.95 -9.46
CA PRO A 135 4.71 -6.69 -10.52
C PRO A 135 3.57 -5.87 -11.12
N ASN A 136 3.22 -4.76 -10.52
CA ASN A 136 2.25 -3.80 -11.03
C ASN A 136 2.83 -2.78 -12.02
N GLN A 137 4.15 -2.90 -12.38
CA GLN A 137 4.83 -2.03 -13.35
C GLN A 137 5.32 -2.83 -14.56
N PRO A 138 5.11 -2.32 -15.79
CA PRO A 138 5.52 -3.02 -17.01
C PRO A 138 7.03 -3.15 -17.17
N ARG A 139 7.82 -2.35 -16.44
CA ARG A 139 9.28 -2.45 -16.39
C ARG A 139 9.74 -3.79 -15.78
N PHE A 140 8.96 -4.33 -14.82
CA PHE A 140 9.36 -5.49 -14.04
C PHE A 140 8.53 -6.74 -14.32
N TRP A 141 7.26 -6.57 -14.78
CA TRP A 141 6.36 -7.69 -15.02
C TRP A 141 5.42 -7.43 -16.18
N GLN A 142 5.38 -8.30 -17.17
CA GLN A 142 4.53 -8.20 -18.36
C GLN A 142 3.95 -9.56 -18.73
N PRO A 143 2.79 -9.57 -19.44
CA PRO A 143 1.94 -8.42 -19.77
C PRO A 143 1.13 -7.94 -18.57
N GLN A 144 0.89 -6.63 -18.46
CA GLN A 144 0.07 -6.07 -17.38
C GLN A 144 -1.41 -6.44 -17.52
N PHE A 145 -1.92 -6.40 -18.76
CA PHE A 145 -3.32 -6.64 -19.07
C PHE A 145 -3.48 -7.56 -20.28
N SER A 146 -4.65 -8.22 -20.38
CA SER A 146 -5.13 -8.83 -21.62
C SER A 146 -5.67 -7.76 -22.58
N PHE A 147 -5.94 -8.14 -23.81
CA PHE A 147 -6.61 -7.29 -24.81
C PHE A 147 -7.99 -6.78 -24.35
N THR A 148 -8.66 -7.51 -23.46
CA THR A 148 -9.94 -7.10 -22.87
C THR A 148 -9.81 -6.24 -21.63
N GLY A 149 -8.58 -5.87 -21.22
CA GLY A 149 -8.30 -5.07 -20.04
C GLY A 149 -8.33 -5.84 -18.70
N LYS A 150 -8.38 -7.19 -18.75
CA LYS A 150 -8.25 -8.02 -17.54
C LYS A 150 -6.80 -7.94 -17.02
N GLY A 151 -6.61 -7.74 -15.72
CA GLY A 151 -5.29 -7.77 -15.08
C GLY A 151 -4.66 -9.16 -15.19
N LEU A 152 -3.41 -9.21 -15.67
CA LEU A 152 -2.65 -10.45 -15.85
C LEU A 152 -1.40 -10.50 -14.97
N ALA A 153 -0.64 -9.42 -14.89
CA ALA A 153 0.63 -9.38 -14.17
C ALA A 153 0.49 -9.81 -12.71
N CYS A 154 -0.35 -9.11 -11.95
CA CYS A 154 -0.52 -9.37 -10.52
C CYS A 154 -1.18 -10.73 -10.25
N ALA A 155 -2.08 -11.18 -11.12
CA ALA A 155 -2.68 -12.52 -11.02
C ALA A 155 -1.66 -13.64 -11.29
N SER A 156 -0.73 -13.46 -12.25
CA SER A 156 0.35 -14.43 -12.53
C SER A 156 1.42 -14.41 -11.44
N TYR A 157 1.72 -13.24 -10.90
CA TYR A 157 2.66 -13.05 -9.80
C TYR A 157 2.22 -13.82 -8.54
N GLU A 158 0.92 -13.84 -8.22
CA GLU A 158 0.39 -14.59 -7.07
C GLU A 158 0.86 -16.04 -7.06
N ARG A 159 0.77 -16.72 -8.21
CA ARG A 159 1.19 -18.13 -8.34
C ARG A 159 2.68 -18.32 -8.06
N VAL A 160 3.53 -17.42 -8.58
CA VAL A 160 4.98 -17.47 -8.36
C VAL A 160 5.32 -17.23 -6.90
N LEU A 161 4.67 -16.23 -6.28
CA LEU A 161 4.86 -15.93 -4.86
C LEU A 161 4.42 -17.10 -3.98
N ALA A 162 3.29 -17.75 -4.28
CA ALA A 162 2.79 -18.89 -3.54
C ALA A 162 3.74 -20.09 -3.59
N GLN A 163 4.32 -20.37 -4.77
CA GLN A 163 5.32 -21.42 -4.95
C GLN A 163 6.62 -21.09 -4.22
N ALA A 164 7.12 -19.86 -4.34
CA ALA A 164 8.33 -19.41 -3.65
C ALA A 164 8.15 -19.44 -2.12
N TYR A 165 6.98 -19.05 -1.60
CA TYR A 165 6.66 -19.14 -0.18
C TYR A 165 6.81 -20.57 0.34
N ASP A 166 6.17 -21.53 -0.33
CA ASP A 166 6.19 -22.92 0.10
C ASP A 166 7.62 -23.49 0.02
N ALA A 167 8.35 -23.19 -1.05
CA ALA A 167 9.72 -23.66 -1.25
C ALA A 167 10.69 -23.05 -0.21
N LEU A 168 10.60 -21.76 0.07
CA LEU A 168 11.42 -21.10 1.09
C LEU A 168 11.12 -21.61 2.50
N LYS A 169 9.84 -21.82 2.84
CA LYS A 169 9.46 -22.40 4.15
C LYS A 169 9.89 -23.85 4.30
N ALA A 170 10.03 -24.59 3.20
CA ALA A 170 10.62 -25.93 3.20
C ALA A 170 12.15 -25.92 3.42
N VAL A 171 12.85 -24.87 2.95
CA VAL A 171 14.28 -24.67 3.26
C VAL A 171 14.48 -24.32 4.73
N ASN A 172 13.77 -23.31 5.21
CA ASN A 172 13.81 -22.88 6.61
C ASN A 172 12.53 -22.11 6.97
N ARG A 173 11.85 -22.55 8.02
CA ARG A 173 10.60 -21.91 8.51
C ARG A 173 10.81 -20.49 9.02
N ASP A 174 12.04 -20.14 9.44
CA ASP A 174 12.40 -18.81 9.94
C ASP A 174 12.60 -17.77 8.83
N ILE A 175 12.64 -18.19 7.56
CA ILE A 175 12.70 -17.24 6.45
C ILE A 175 11.42 -16.41 6.43
N THR A 176 11.57 -15.10 6.47
CA THR A 176 10.48 -14.14 6.28
C THR A 176 10.32 -13.88 4.78
N VAL A 177 9.21 -14.29 4.22
CA VAL A 177 8.88 -14.05 2.81
C VAL A 177 8.15 -12.73 2.66
N LEU A 178 8.78 -11.78 1.95
CA LEU A 178 8.20 -10.49 1.63
C LEU A 178 7.51 -10.57 0.28
N GLY A 179 6.22 -10.26 0.25
CA GLY A 179 5.41 -10.29 -0.97
C GLY A 179 5.24 -8.92 -1.58
N VAL A 180 5.15 -8.89 -2.88
CA VAL A 180 4.73 -7.87 -3.83
C VAL A 180 5.77 -6.79 -4.14
N SER A 181 6.46 -6.17 -3.16
CA SER A 181 7.32 -4.99 -3.43
C SER A 181 6.59 -3.98 -4.33
N LEU A 182 5.46 -3.49 -3.84
CA LEU A 182 4.40 -2.87 -4.65
C LEU A 182 4.70 -1.41 -4.95
N SER A 183 4.68 -1.01 -6.24
CA SER A 183 4.78 0.39 -6.66
C SER A 183 3.55 1.21 -6.22
N PRO A 184 3.72 2.52 -5.88
CA PRO A 184 2.63 3.35 -5.38
C PRO A 184 1.57 3.73 -6.43
N ARG A 185 1.88 3.57 -7.72
CA ARG A 185 1.04 4.08 -8.80
C ARG A 185 0.90 3.11 -9.97
N GLY A 186 -0.19 3.27 -10.69
CA GLY A 186 -0.49 2.67 -11.98
C GLY A 186 -1.64 3.45 -12.63
N ASN A 187 -1.79 3.33 -13.94
CA ASN A 187 -2.84 4.04 -14.69
C ASN A 187 -4.09 3.20 -14.95
N ASP A 188 -4.04 1.88 -14.72
CA ASP A 188 -5.13 0.92 -14.97
C ASP A 188 -5.69 0.97 -16.42
N ASN A 189 -4.87 1.44 -17.35
CA ASN A 189 -5.25 1.60 -18.74
C ASN A 189 -4.52 0.59 -19.63
N ALA A 190 -5.22 -0.45 -20.03
CA ALA A 190 -4.70 -1.49 -20.93
C ALA A 190 -4.36 -0.97 -22.33
N LEU A 191 -4.93 0.17 -22.73
CA LEU A 191 -4.75 0.80 -24.05
C LEU A 191 -3.74 1.96 -23.98
N ALA A 192 -3.02 2.13 -22.87
CA ALA A 192 -1.99 3.15 -22.79
C ALA A 192 -0.86 2.85 -23.78
N ALA A 193 -0.52 3.82 -24.63
CA ALA A 193 0.53 3.68 -25.65
C ALA A 193 1.91 3.43 -25.00
N VAL A 194 2.15 4.05 -23.85
CA VAL A 194 3.33 3.84 -23.00
C VAL A 194 2.91 3.58 -21.57
N ASN A 195 3.67 2.72 -20.87
CA ASN A 195 3.54 2.46 -19.45
C ASN A 195 2.13 2.00 -19.01
N ALA A 196 1.51 1.08 -19.76
CA ALA A 196 0.31 0.38 -19.27
C ALA A 196 0.66 -0.33 -17.96
N SER A 197 0.19 0.20 -16.82
CA SER A 197 0.57 -0.20 -15.47
C SER A 197 -0.65 -0.39 -14.58
N THR A 198 -0.54 -1.29 -13.62
CA THR A 198 -1.62 -1.62 -12.67
C THR A 198 -1.48 -0.79 -11.40
N SER A 199 -2.55 -0.17 -10.92
CA SER A 199 -2.54 0.53 -9.64
C SER A 199 -2.35 -0.44 -8.46
N PRO A 200 -1.79 0.01 -7.33
CA PRO A 200 -1.55 -0.88 -6.18
C PRO A 200 -2.83 -1.52 -5.64
N VAL A 201 -3.94 -0.78 -5.58
CA VAL A 201 -5.23 -1.34 -5.10
C VAL A 201 -5.75 -2.42 -6.04
N ARG A 202 -5.66 -2.21 -7.35
CA ARG A 202 -6.06 -3.21 -8.35
C ARG A 202 -5.13 -4.42 -8.33
N CYS A 203 -3.83 -4.21 -8.21
CA CYS A 203 -2.86 -5.30 -8.13
C CYS A 203 -3.16 -6.22 -6.93
N ILE A 204 -3.33 -5.66 -5.75
CA ILE A 204 -3.71 -6.43 -4.55
C ILE A 204 -5.03 -7.17 -4.77
N HIS A 205 -6.02 -6.52 -5.38
CA HIS A 205 -7.30 -7.18 -5.73
C HIS A 205 -7.09 -8.37 -6.65
N ASP A 206 -6.30 -8.21 -7.74
CA ASP A 206 -6.07 -9.27 -8.73
C ASP A 206 -5.29 -10.45 -8.11
N ILE A 207 -4.32 -10.19 -7.22
CA ILE A 207 -3.66 -11.21 -6.38
C ILE A 207 -4.69 -11.95 -5.51
N GLY A 208 -5.58 -11.22 -4.83
CA GLY A 208 -6.61 -11.83 -3.99
C GLY A 208 -7.61 -12.69 -4.76
N VAL A 209 -7.98 -12.28 -5.98
CA VAL A 209 -8.84 -13.07 -6.88
C VAL A 209 -8.13 -14.36 -7.29
N ALA A 210 -6.86 -14.30 -7.70
CA ALA A 210 -6.05 -15.45 -8.07
C ALA A 210 -5.88 -16.41 -6.88
N TYR A 211 -5.55 -15.89 -5.70
CA TYR A 211 -5.43 -16.68 -4.47
C TYR A 211 -6.72 -17.44 -4.12
N ARG A 212 -7.87 -16.77 -4.19
CA ARG A 212 -9.18 -17.42 -3.93
C ARG A 212 -9.51 -18.48 -4.98
N ALA A 213 -9.19 -18.22 -6.24
CA ALA A 213 -9.42 -19.15 -7.34
C ALA A 213 -8.53 -20.39 -7.26
N SER A 214 -7.32 -20.29 -6.70
CA SER A 214 -6.42 -21.43 -6.49
C SER A 214 -6.88 -22.39 -5.39
N GLY A 215 -7.85 -22.00 -4.57
CA GLY A 215 -8.32 -22.79 -3.42
C GLY A 215 -7.33 -22.89 -2.26
N ARG A 216 -6.20 -22.15 -2.33
CA ARG A 216 -5.12 -22.15 -1.34
C ARG A 216 -5.62 -21.78 0.07
N LYS A 217 -5.09 -22.49 1.09
CA LYS A 217 -5.41 -22.26 2.52
C LYS A 217 -4.21 -21.80 3.34
N ARG A 218 -3.02 -21.75 2.73
CA ARG A 218 -1.76 -21.33 3.37
C ARG A 218 -1.39 -19.91 2.96
N PRO A 219 -0.61 -19.16 3.76
CA PRO A 219 -0.09 -17.86 3.36
C PRO A 219 0.73 -17.89 2.07
N ILE A 220 0.85 -16.74 1.42
CA ILE A 220 1.77 -16.50 0.30
C ILE A 220 2.87 -15.51 0.66
N MET A 221 2.72 -14.82 1.80
CA MET A 221 3.72 -13.88 2.33
C MET A 221 3.56 -13.76 3.86
N ASP A 222 4.67 -13.49 4.54
CA ASP A 222 4.71 -13.15 5.97
C ASP A 222 4.61 -11.63 6.18
N GLN A 223 5.16 -10.85 5.25
CA GLN A 223 5.12 -9.39 5.27
C GLN A 223 4.82 -8.85 3.87
N LEU A 224 4.13 -7.71 3.82
CA LEU A 224 3.94 -6.96 2.57
C LEU A 224 5.12 -6.02 2.36
N ALA A 225 5.79 -6.09 1.21
CA ALA A 225 6.72 -5.06 0.78
C ALA A 225 5.99 -4.00 -0.05
N PHE A 226 6.25 -2.73 0.24
CA PHE A 226 5.61 -1.60 -0.42
C PHE A 226 6.60 -0.45 -0.61
N HIS A 227 6.53 0.22 -1.77
CA HIS A 227 7.39 1.33 -2.17
C HIS A 227 6.60 2.64 -2.19
N PRO A 228 6.42 3.34 -1.06
CA PRO A 228 5.56 4.52 -0.99
C PRO A 228 6.25 5.80 -1.48
N HIS A 229 6.82 5.80 -2.69
CA HIS A 229 7.37 7.02 -3.28
C HIS A 229 6.30 8.13 -3.40
N PRO A 230 6.67 9.42 -3.39
CA PRO A 230 5.73 10.52 -3.54
C PRO A 230 5.16 10.61 -4.96
N ASN A 231 4.04 11.30 -5.12
CA ASN A 231 3.46 11.57 -6.43
C ASN A 231 4.30 12.63 -7.20
N SER A 232 4.86 13.58 -6.49
CA SER A 232 5.82 14.55 -6.97
C SER A 232 6.89 14.73 -5.91
N TYR A 233 8.15 14.89 -6.30
CA TYR A 233 9.25 15.08 -5.35
C TYR A 233 9.22 16.44 -4.64
N ARG A 234 8.39 17.38 -5.10
CA ARG A 234 8.10 18.62 -4.37
C ARG A 234 7.00 18.47 -3.32
N ASP A 235 6.30 17.33 -3.30
CA ASP A 235 5.27 17.08 -2.31
C ASP A 235 5.89 16.69 -0.96
N GLY A 236 5.33 17.21 0.13
CA GLY A 236 5.66 16.73 1.47
C GLY A 236 5.12 15.30 1.71
N TYR A 237 5.67 14.60 2.69
CA TYR A 237 5.33 13.20 2.98
C TYR A 237 3.86 12.96 3.38
N LEU A 238 3.12 14.00 3.75
CA LEU A 238 1.69 13.93 4.05
C LEU A 238 0.79 14.05 2.83
N VAL A 239 1.36 14.43 1.67
CA VAL A 239 0.63 14.48 0.41
C VAL A 239 0.49 13.07 -0.15
N GLY A 240 -0.76 12.63 -0.31
CA GLY A 240 -1.05 11.28 -0.81
C GLY A 240 -1.45 11.26 -2.27
N TYR A 241 -1.62 10.07 -2.78
CA TYR A 241 -2.19 9.84 -4.12
C TYR A 241 -3.71 9.85 -4.11
N ARG A 242 -4.30 10.15 -5.26
CA ARG A 242 -5.71 9.84 -5.53
C ARG A 242 -5.89 8.32 -5.65
N TRP A 243 -7.07 7.85 -5.23
CA TRP A 243 -7.46 6.45 -5.44
C TRP A 243 -7.48 6.12 -6.95
N PRO A 244 -6.99 4.93 -7.41
CA PRO A 244 -6.60 3.74 -6.64
C PRO A 244 -5.09 3.66 -6.30
N ASN A 245 -4.33 4.72 -6.48
CA ASN A 245 -2.91 4.80 -6.14
C ASN A 245 -2.72 5.09 -4.64
N ALA A 246 -1.52 4.79 -4.10
CA ALA A 246 -1.22 4.98 -2.68
C ALA A 246 0.26 5.28 -2.47
N GLY A 247 0.58 6.31 -1.70
CA GLY A 247 1.93 6.66 -1.30
C GLY A 247 2.08 6.72 0.22
N THR A 248 3.02 7.50 0.71
CA THR A 248 3.39 7.58 2.13
C THR A 248 2.21 7.80 3.06
N SER A 249 1.32 8.72 2.77
CA SER A 249 0.16 9.04 3.62
C SER A 249 -1.05 8.13 3.39
N ASN A 250 -1.02 7.24 2.40
CA ASN A 250 -2.15 6.39 2.04
C ASN A 250 -2.01 4.93 2.54
N LEU A 251 -1.14 4.64 3.51
CA LEU A 251 -0.91 3.27 3.98
C LEU A 251 -2.21 2.58 4.44
N GLY A 252 -3.15 3.33 5.02
CA GLY A 252 -4.48 2.82 5.36
C GLY A 252 -5.26 2.27 4.16
N ARG A 253 -5.03 2.80 2.94
CA ARG A 253 -5.63 2.29 1.70
C ARG A 253 -5.06 0.94 1.29
N ILE A 254 -3.75 0.76 1.45
CA ILE A 254 -3.06 -0.52 1.21
C ILE A 254 -3.56 -1.57 2.18
N LYS A 255 -3.67 -1.24 3.47
CA LYS A 255 -4.23 -2.13 4.50
C LYS A 255 -5.66 -2.54 4.15
N GLN A 256 -6.47 -1.59 3.67
CA GLN A 256 -7.84 -1.86 3.23
C GLN A 256 -7.87 -2.80 2.02
N ALA A 257 -7.02 -2.59 1.03
CA ALA A 257 -6.94 -3.44 -0.15
C ALA A 257 -6.54 -4.88 0.22
N ILE A 258 -5.57 -5.05 1.11
CA ILE A 258 -5.16 -6.37 1.64
C ILE A 258 -6.33 -7.04 2.38
N TRP A 259 -7.05 -6.30 3.22
CA TRP A 259 -8.23 -6.85 3.90
C TRP A 259 -9.31 -7.27 2.90
N ASP A 260 -9.61 -6.45 1.90
CA ASP A 260 -10.58 -6.76 0.86
C ASP A 260 -10.20 -8.03 0.07
N ALA A 261 -8.91 -8.19 -0.22
CA ALA A 261 -8.37 -9.33 -0.96
C ALA A 261 -8.39 -10.64 -0.15
N PHE A 262 -8.02 -10.60 1.13
CA PHE A 262 -7.67 -11.81 1.88
C PHE A 262 -8.55 -12.10 3.10
N ASN A 263 -9.46 -11.20 3.49
CA ASN A 263 -10.33 -11.46 4.65
C ASN A 263 -11.07 -12.80 4.52
N GLY A 264 -11.01 -13.61 5.56
CA GLY A 264 -11.62 -14.94 5.60
C GLY A 264 -10.87 -16.04 4.83
N THR A 265 -9.62 -15.78 4.41
CA THR A 265 -8.73 -16.75 3.75
C THR A 265 -7.62 -17.24 4.70
N GLY A 266 -6.70 -18.07 4.21
CA GLY A 266 -5.52 -18.50 4.94
C GLY A 266 -4.35 -17.48 4.94
N GLN A 267 -4.42 -16.43 4.13
CA GLN A 267 -3.46 -15.34 4.16
C GLN A 267 -3.83 -14.34 5.26
N PRO A 268 -2.94 -14.07 6.26
CA PRO A 268 -3.16 -13.03 7.26
C PRO A 268 -3.36 -11.64 6.64
N THR A 269 -4.14 -10.81 7.34
CA THR A 269 -4.30 -9.39 7.05
C THR A 269 -3.69 -8.55 8.16
N PHE A 270 -3.68 -7.23 8.00
CA PHE A 270 -3.23 -6.31 9.05
C PHE A 270 -4.16 -6.36 10.26
N ALA A 271 -3.59 -6.12 11.45
CA ALA A 271 -4.38 -6.03 12.68
C ALA A 271 -5.41 -4.89 12.58
N GLU A 272 -6.66 -5.21 12.90
CA GLU A 272 -7.75 -4.26 13.00
C GLU A 272 -8.15 -4.09 14.47
N ARG A 273 -8.45 -2.85 14.87
CA ARG A 273 -8.86 -2.54 16.24
C ARG A 273 -10.03 -3.44 16.69
N GLY A 274 -9.78 -4.23 17.73
CA GLY A 274 -10.82 -5.03 18.39
C GLY A 274 -11.26 -6.29 17.65
N LYS A 275 -10.54 -6.72 16.60
CA LYS A 275 -10.85 -7.94 15.87
C LYS A 275 -9.66 -8.90 15.79
N PRO A 276 -9.90 -10.22 15.86
CA PRO A 276 -8.85 -11.21 15.63
C PRO A 276 -8.37 -11.16 14.18
N VAL A 277 -7.08 -11.36 13.99
CA VAL A 277 -6.38 -11.09 12.73
C VAL A 277 -6.47 -12.22 11.72
N SER A 278 -6.58 -13.45 12.16
CA SER A 278 -6.83 -14.61 11.31
C SER A 278 -7.53 -15.73 12.07
N LYS A 279 -8.23 -16.59 11.33
CA LYS A 279 -8.82 -17.82 11.87
C LYS A 279 -7.77 -18.88 12.24
N ALA A 280 -6.54 -18.75 11.78
CA ALA A 280 -5.48 -19.76 11.89
C ALA A 280 -4.48 -19.50 13.04
N GLY A 281 -4.71 -18.46 13.88
CA GLY A 281 -3.78 -18.11 14.97
C GLY A 281 -2.42 -17.53 14.49
N LEU A 282 -2.29 -17.28 13.17
CA LEU A 282 -1.08 -16.67 12.61
C LEU A 282 -0.94 -15.21 13.04
N PRO A 283 0.29 -14.68 13.18
CA PRO A 283 0.51 -13.27 13.47
C PRO A 283 -0.09 -12.37 12.39
N PRO A 284 -0.47 -11.13 12.73
CA PRO A 284 -0.93 -10.17 11.75
C PRO A 284 0.14 -9.85 10.72
N LEU A 285 -0.29 -9.57 9.49
CA LEU A 285 0.59 -9.08 8.45
C LEU A 285 1.21 -7.75 8.90
N THR A 286 2.51 -7.57 8.64
CA THR A 286 3.21 -6.29 8.76
C THR A 286 3.66 -5.80 7.39
N VAL A 287 4.03 -4.52 7.29
CA VAL A 287 4.55 -3.94 6.05
C VAL A 287 6.00 -3.52 6.23
N ARG A 288 6.82 -3.83 5.24
CA ARG A 288 8.12 -3.20 5.03
C ARG A 288 8.01 -2.16 3.93
N LEU A 289 8.41 -0.94 4.23
CA LEU A 289 8.51 0.12 3.25
C LEU A 289 9.88 -0.01 2.59
N ASN A 290 9.97 -0.91 1.61
CA ASN A 290 11.22 -1.37 1.01
C ASN A 290 11.96 -0.31 0.18
N GLU A 291 11.28 0.75 -0.23
CA GLU A 291 11.83 1.88 -0.96
C GLU A 291 11.04 3.13 -0.61
N VAL A 292 11.71 4.12 -0.04
CA VAL A 292 11.14 5.44 0.27
C VAL A 292 12.13 6.49 -0.20
N GLY A 293 11.80 7.27 -1.21
CA GLY A 293 12.77 8.22 -1.78
C GLY A 293 12.15 9.49 -2.33
N TRP A 294 12.84 10.60 -2.08
CA TRP A 294 12.61 11.90 -2.70
C TRP A 294 13.84 12.28 -3.53
N GLN A 295 13.69 12.24 -4.84
CA GLN A 295 14.74 12.60 -5.76
C GLN A 295 15.00 14.12 -5.70
N VAL A 296 16.27 14.49 -5.70
CA VAL A 296 16.71 15.89 -5.50
C VAL A 296 17.53 16.39 -6.68
N ALA A 297 17.48 17.71 -6.91
CA ALA A 297 18.36 18.36 -7.85
C ALA A 297 19.81 18.31 -7.36
N ILE A 298 20.73 18.03 -8.27
CA ILE A 298 22.16 17.99 -7.97
C ILE A 298 22.71 19.41 -7.93
N PRO A 299 23.38 19.82 -6.83
CA PRO A 299 24.01 21.14 -6.76
C PRO A 299 25.16 21.24 -7.75
N ALA A 300 25.40 22.45 -8.28
CA ALA A 300 26.42 22.70 -9.28
C ALA A 300 27.83 22.24 -8.86
N SER A 301 28.15 22.35 -7.57
CA SER A 301 29.42 21.88 -7.00
C SER A 301 29.66 20.37 -7.09
N SER A 302 28.63 19.57 -7.22
CA SER A 302 28.71 18.11 -7.28
C SER A 302 28.41 17.53 -8.66
N GLN A 303 28.02 18.34 -9.63
CA GLN A 303 27.62 17.88 -10.98
C GLN A 303 28.69 17.03 -11.68
N GLY A 304 29.98 17.31 -11.45
CA GLY A 304 31.07 16.54 -12.05
C GLY A 304 31.14 15.05 -11.69
N ALA A 305 30.42 14.65 -10.65
CA ALA A 305 30.32 13.25 -10.24
C ALA A 305 29.13 12.51 -10.90
N TYR A 306 28.36 13.19 -11.73
CA TYR A 306 27.18 12.62 -12.39
C TYR A 306 27.31 12.70 -13.91
N TYR A 307 26.61 11.80 -14.59
CA TYR A 307 26.54 11.74 -16.05
C TYR A 307 25.10 11.44 -16.50
N GLY A 308 24.84 11.55 -17.80
CA GLY A 308 23.50 11.39 -18.36
C GLY A 308 22.66 12.65 -18.29
N VAL A 309 21.36 12.53 -18.48
CA VAL A 309 20.41 13.64 -18.52
C VAL A 309 19.29 13.40 -17.51
N GLU A 310 19.04 14.37 -16.65
CA GLU A 310 17.91 14.31 -15.72
C GLU A 310 16.60 14.41 -16.49
N SER A 311 15.82 13.35 -16.42
CA SER A 311 14.52 13.23 -17.09
C SER A 311 13.34 13.56 -16.17
N VAL A 312 13.55 13.65 -14.86
CA VAL A 312 12.49 13.86 -13.89
C VAL A 312 12.17 15.33 -13.69
N PRO A 313 10.97 15.78 -14.04
CA PRO A 313 10.56 17.15 -13.77
C PRO A 313 10.26 17.34 -12.27
N ARG A 314 10.52 18.54 -11.75
CA ARG A 314 10.13 18.96 -10.39
C ARG A 314 10.79 18.15 -9.27
N LEU A 315 12.09 18.11 -9.26
CA LEU A 315 12.89 17.57 -8.17
C LEU A 315 12.70 18.36 -6.86
N ALA A 316 12.93 17.72 -5.73
CA ALA A 316 13.07 18.39 -4.44
C ALA A 316 14.41 19.15 -4.37
N ASP A 317 14.54 20.05 -3.42
CA ASP A 317 15.82 20.51 -2.93
C ASP A 317 16.32 19.63 -1.77
N GLU A 318 17.62 19.64 -1.50
CA GLU A 318 18.23 18.80 -0.47
C GLU A 318 17.76 19.13 0.95
N ARG A 319 17.36 20.36 1.22
CA ARG A 319 16.84 20.76 2.53
C ARG A 319 15.45 20.17 2.76
N SER A 320 14.57 20.29 1.77
CA SER A 320 13.25 19.66 1.80
C SER A 320 13.35 18.14 1.97
N GLN A 321 14.28 17.48 1.26
CA GLN A 321 14.53 16.06 1.45
C GLN A 321 14.95 15.72 2.90
N ALA A 322 15.85 16.52 3.47
CA ALA A 322 16.33 16.31 4.85
C ALA A 322 15.21 16.40 5.87
N ASP A 323 14.36 17.42 5.76
CA ASP A 323 13.23 17.64 6.65
C ASP A 323 12.19 16.49 6.52
N ILE A 324 11.92 16.04 5.28
CA ILE A 324 11.01 14.92 5.02
C ILE A 324 11.58 13.61 5.58
N TYR A 325 12.84 13.28 5.31
CA TYR A 325 13.43 12.02 5.74
C TYR A 325 13.48 11.88 7.26
N ALA A 326 13.85 12.95 7.97
CA ALA A 326 13.81 12.97 9.43
C ALA A 326 12.39 12.83 9.99
N ALA A 327 11.38 13.46 9.34
CA ALA A 327 9.99 13.42 9.77
C ALA A 327 9.30 12.08 9.52
N LEU A 328 9.73 11.31 8.51
CA LEU A 328 9.19 9.98 8.20
C LEU A 328 9.44 8.97 9.33
N ILE A 329 10.56 9.09 10.07
CA ILE A 329 10.91 8.16 11.15
C ILE A 329 9.82 8.15 12.24
N PRO A 330 9.52 9.24 12.96
CA PRO A 330 8.48 9.23 13.98
C PRO A 330 7.06 9.07 13.39
N TYR A 331 6.87 9.41 12.12
CA TYR A 331 5.58 9.21 11.45
C TYR A 331 5.23 7.73 11.33
N TYR A 332 6.18 6.89 10.89
CA TYR A 332 5.96 5.45 10.73
C TYR A 332 6.19 4.67 12.01
N ALA A 333 7.05 5.12 12.92
CA ALA A 333 7.22 4.52 14.24
C ALA A 333 5.89 4.40 15.01
N CYS A 334 4.95 5.31 14.78
CA CYS A 334 3.62 5.28 15.38
C CYS A 334 2.56 4.50 14.59
N ASP A 335 2.96 3.69 13.61
CA ASP A 335 2.09 2.74 12.94
C ASP A 335 2.57 1.30 13.27
N ALA A 336 1.92 0.64 14.20
CA ALA A 336 2.31 -0.69 14.70
C ALA A 336 2.39 -1.78 13.61
N SER A 337 1.85 -1.53 12.41
CA SER A 337 1.97 -2.45 11.30
C SER A 337 3.21 -2.24 10.44
N VAL A 338 3.95 -1.13 10.62
CA VAL A 338 5.20 -0.88 9.88
C VAL A 338 6.35 -1.54 10.63
N HIS A 339 7.00 -2.52 9.98
CA HIS A 339 8.15 -3.22 10.52
C HIS A 339 9.45 -2.45 10.29
N SER A 340 9.67 -2.02 9.05
CA SER A 340 10.85 -1.24 8.67
C SER A 340 10.56 -0.24 7.56
N MET A 341 11.45 0.75 7.44
CA MET A 341 11.46 1.76 6.39
C MET A 341 12.88 1.90 5.83
N LEU A 342 13.01 1.70 4.51
CA LEU A 342 14.28 1.76 3.80
C LEU A 342 14.30 2.96 2.87
N TYR A 343 15.24 3.89 3.08
CA TYR A 343 15.50 4.95 2.11
C TYR A 343 15.97 4.37 0.78
N TYR A 344 15.58 4.96 -0.32
CA TYR A 344 16.06 4.53 -1.63
C TYR A 344 17.41 5.17 -1.93
N GLY A 345 18.46 4.40 -1.63
CA GLY A 345 19.87 4.75 -1.64
C GLY A 345 20.38 5.31 -0.30
N LEU A 346 21.52 4.77 0.17
CA LEU A 346 22.45 5.46 1.04
C LEU A 346 23.29 6.41 0.20
N VAL A 347 23.73 5.95 -0.97
CA VAL A 347 24.55 6.67 -1.93
C VAL A 347 23.76 6.85 -3.24
N ASP A 348 23.90 7.99 -3.88
CA ASP A 348 23.28 8.21 -5.19
C ASP A 348 23.86 7.32 -6.27
N GLU A 349 23.02 6.93 -7.20
CA GLU A 349 23.47 6.46 -8.50
C GLU A 349 24.04 7.65 -9.31
N PRO A 350 25.22 7.52 -9.92
CA PRO A 350 25.84 8.64 -10.66
C PRO A 350 25.17 8.92 -12.00
N ASP A 351 24.39 7.98 -12.54
CA ASP A 351 23.61 8.13 -13.76
C ASP A 351 22.33 8.91 -13.47
N LEU A 352 22.16 10.09 -14.05
CA LEU A 352 21.00 10.97 -13.88
C LEU A 352 19.69 10.36 -14.42
N ASP A 353 19.76 9.34 -15.28
CA ASP A 353 18.59 8.55 -15.67
C ASP A 353 18.11 7.59 -14.54
N ARG A 354 18.86 7.52 -13.45
CA ARG A 354 18.59 6.73 -12.25
C ARG A 354 18.06 7.62 -11.13
N TRP A 355 18.33 7.22 -9.89
CA TRP A 355 17.75 7.89 -8.72
C TRP A 355 18.81 8.61 -7.88
N GLN A 356 18.65 9.91 -7.70
CA GLN A 356 19.47 10.76 -6.83
C GLN A 356 18.68 11.09 -5.56
N ALA A 357 18.39 10.06 -4.76
CA ALA A 357 17.59 10.16 -3.53
C ALA A 357 18.36 9.73 -2.27
N GLY A 358 19.65 9.44 -2.39
CA GLY A 358 20.53 8.99 -1.33
C GLY A 358 20.80 10.03 -0.24
N LEU A 359 21.37 9.59 0.87
CA LEU A 359 21.86 10.44 1.95
C LEU A 359 23.27 11.00 1.65
N ILE A 360 23.96 10.37 0.71
CA ILE A 360 25.33 10.68 0.26
C ILE A 360 25.30 10.84 -1.26
N ARG A 361 25.97 11.85 -1.77
CA ARG A 361 26.09 12.10 -3.21
C ARG A 361 27.07 11.13 -3.88
N ALA A 362 27.06 11.06 -5.21
CA ALA A 362 27.98 10.20 -5.96
C ALA A 362 29.47 10.58 -5.75
N ASP A 363 29.77 11.84 -5.43
CA ASP A 363 31.11 12.31 -5.04
C ASP A 363 31.51 11.95 -3.60
N ARG A 364 30.70 11.13 -2.91
CA ARG A 364 30.83 10.72 -1.51
C ARG A 364 30.67 11.86 -0.49
N THR A 365 30.24 13.05 -0.88
CA THR A 365 29.88 14.11 0.05
C THR A 365 28.50 13.88 0.67
N ARG A 366 28.35 14.18 1.95
CA ARG A 366 27.10 13.95 2.69
C ARG A 366 26.09 15.06 2.39
N ARG A 367 24.84 14.67 2.19
CA ARG A 367 23.72 15.61 2.09
C ARG A 367 23.24 16.08 3.46
N PRO A 368 22.51 17.18 3.55
CA PRO A 368 21.82 17.58 4.78
C PRO A 368 20.94 16.47 5.37
N SER A 369 20.34 15.63 4.52
CA SER A 369 19.54 14.48 4.93
C SER A 369 20.31 13.44 5.74
N TRP A 370 21.62 13.27 5.51
CA TRP A 370 22.46 12.38 6.30
C TRP A 370 22.50 12.80 7.79
N ALA A 371 22.77 14.09 8.05
CA ALA A 371 22.82 14.63 9.41
C ALA A 371 21.43 14.62 10.08
N ALA A 372 20.38 14.93 9.31
CA ALA A 372 19.00 14.96 9.80
C ALA A 372 18.51 13.56 10.21
N VAL A 373 18.78 12.54 9.40
CA VAL A 373 18.45 11.13 9.70
C VAL A 373 19.25 10.64 10.90
N ARG A 374 20.58 10.86 10.92
CA ARG A 374 21.43 10.50 12.06
C ARG A 374 20.92 11.10 13.37
N SER A 375 20.59 12.40 13.36
CA SER A 375 20.03 13.10 14.52
C SER A 375 18.67 12.51 14.96
N ALA A 376 17.80 12.14 14.01
CA ALA A 376 16.52 11.52 14.35
C ALA A 376 16.70 10.13 15.00
N LEU A 377 17.62 9.32 14.47
CA LEU A 377 17.92 7.99 14.99
C LEU A 377 18.57 8.06 16.37
N SER A 378 19.58 8.93 16.57
CA SER A 378 20.26 9.09 17.85
C SER A 378 19.35 9.60 18.97
N ARG A 379 18.30 10.34 18.63
CA ARG A 379 17.27 10.78 19.58
C ARG A 379 16.20 9.71 19.89
N GLY A 380 16.32 8.52 19.33
CA GLY A 380 15.37 7.42 19.53
C GLY A 380 13.97 7.67 18.95
N LEU A 381 13.86 8.48 17.89
CA LEU A 381 12.58 8.77 17.23
C LEU A 381 11.97 7.55 16.51
N THR A 382 12.65 6.40 16.53
CA THR A 382 12.13 5.09 16.12
C THR A 382 11.07 4.54 17.08
N ARG A 383 10.96 5.08 18.29
CA ARG A 383 9.92 4.75 19.27
C ARG A 383 8.70 5.62 19.11
N CYS A 384 7.53 5.01 19.15
CA CYS A 384 6.30 5.77 19.22
C CYS A 384 6.06 6.29 20.65
N THR A 385 6.13 7.60 20.82
CA THR A 385 5.82 8.30 22.09
C THR A 385 4.33 8.59 22.27
N ARG A 386 3.50 8.27 21.27
CA ARG A 386 2.05 8.48 21.28
C ARG A 386 1.34 7.12 21.19
N ARG A 387 0.02 7.13 21.40
CA ARG A 387 -0.77 5.91 21.17
C ARG A 387 -0.67 5.51 19.68
N PRO A 388 -0.23 4.26 19.37
CA PRO A 388 -0.12 3.80 18.00
C PRO A 388 -1.43 3.93 17.24
N LYS A 389 -1.34 4.34 15.98
CA LYS A 389 -2.50 4.40 15.09
C LYS A 389 -2.98 2.98 14.82
N THR A 390 -4.24 2.72 15.13
CA THR A 390 -4.91 1.47 14.74
C THR A 390 -5.69 1.71 13.46
N TRP A 391 -5.63 0.73 12.57
CA TRP A 391 -6.40 0.76 11.33
C TRP A 391 -7.81 0.20 11.56
N VAL A 392 -8.80 0.79 10.89
CA VAL A 392 -10.18 0.32 10.85
C VAL A 392 -10.64 0.33 9.41
N HIS A 393 -11.20 -0.79 8.93
CA HIS A 393 -11.75 -0.79 7.57
C HIS A 393 -13.09 -0.07 7.52
N THR A 394 -13.19 0.91 6.67
CA THR A 394 -14.44 1.65 6.40
C THR A 394 -14.46 2.13 4.96
N ILE A 395 -15.67 2.25 4.38
CA ILE A 395 -15.82 3.12 3.22
C ILE A 395 -15.87 4.56 3.74
N LYS A 396 -14.81 5.32 3.52
CA LYS A 396 -14.88 6.76 3.73
C LYS A 396 -15.72 7.38 2.62
N VAL A 397 -16.86 7.92 2.99
CA VAL A 397 -17.63 8.79 2.12
C VAL A 397 -17.06 10.18 2.26
N VAL A 398 -16.31 10.62 1.25
CA VAL A 398 -15.78 11.98 1.17
C VAL A 398 -16.87 12.85 0.58
N GLY A 399 -17.60 13.58 1.45
CA GLY A 399 -18.54 14.58 0.99
C GLY A 399 -19.73 14.04 0.20
N ALA A 400 -20.63 13.32 0.86
CA ALA A 400 -21.98 13.18 0.34
C ALA A 400 -22.74 14.48 0.62
N THR A 401 -22.67 15.41 -0.29
CA THR A 401 -23.53 16.57 -0.30
C THR A 401 -24.78 16.25 -1.11
N ALA A 402 -25.88 15.99 -0.43
CA ALA A 402 -27.20 16.10 -1.03
C ALA A 402 -27.45 17.60 -1.33
N ARG A 403 -26.94 18.10 -2.41
CA ARG A 403 -27.29 19.43 -2.90
C ARG A 403 -28.51 19.28 -3.78
N PHE A 404 -29.65 19.69 -3.26
CA PHE A 404 -30.85 19.93 -4.04
C PHE A 404 -30.69 21.31 -4.66
N GLY A 405 -30.37 21.36 -5.92
CA GLY A 405 -30.35 22.57 -6.69
C GLY A 405 -30.95 22.28 -8.05
N GLU A 406 -31.92 23.09 -8.48
CA GLU A 406 -32.17 23.30 -9.89
C GLU A 406 -30.85 23.77 -10.51
N ARG A 407 -30.08 22.88 -11.11
CA ARG A 407 -29.03 23.33 -12.01
C ARG A 407 -29.71 23.71 -13.31
N ARG A 408 -30.15 24.98 -13.38
CA ARG A 408 -30.60 25.57 -14.64
C ARG A 408 -29.40 25.67 -15.59
N ARG A 409 -29.18 24.66 -16.42
CA ARG A 409 -28.37 24.84 -17.62
C ARG A 409 -29.16 25.45 -18.77
N SER A 410 -30.47 25.31 -18.75
CA SER A 410 -31.39 25.96 -19.67
C SER A 410 -32.79 25.99 -19.05
N ALA A 411 -33.67 26.86 -19.55
CA ALA A 411 -35.08 26.96 -19.16
C ALA A 411 -35.88 25.66 -19.37
N THR A 412 -35.34 24.68 -20.06
CA THR A 412 -35.93 23.38 -20.36
C THR A 412 -35.49 22.25 -19.45
N ASP A 413 -34.46 22.44 -18.57
CA ASP A 413 -33.97 21.39 -17.69
C ASP A 413 -34.89 21.16 -16.51
N LYS A 414 -35.82 20.20 -16.67
CA LYS A 414 -36.91 19.86 -15.72
C LYS A 414 -36.50 18.75 -14.74
N ASN A 415 -35.21 18.46 -14.54
CA ASN A 415 -34.73 17.37 -13.72
C ASN A 415 -34.11 17.84 -12.40
N TRP A 416 -34.36 17.07 -11.34
CA TRP A 416 -33.68 17.24 -10.08
C TRP A 416 -32.39 16.40 -10.11
N SER A 417 -31.33 16.90 -9.48
CA SER A 417 -30.08 16.18 -9.39
C SER A 417 -29.63 16.03 -7.94
N PHE A 418 -29.01 14.90 -7.68
CA PHE A 418 -28.40 14.56 -6.42
C PHE A 418 -26.95 14.12 -6.69
N SER A 419 -26.01 14.56 -5.88
CA SER A 419 -24.62 14.17 -6.03
C SER A 419 -24.07 13.47 -4.79
N ALA A 420 -23.29 12.43 -5.01
CA ALA A 420 -22.51 11.75 -4.00
C ALA A 420 -21.09 11.51 -4.50
N ALA A 421 -20.10 11.69 -3.62
CA ALA A 421 -18.71 11.35 -3.89
C ALA A 421 -18.19 10.43 -2.80
N ALA A 422 -17.40 9.44 -3.17
CA ALA A 422 -16.70 8.56 -2.25
C ALA A 422 -15.19 8.65 -2.46
N GLU A 423 -14.39 8.30 -1.46
CA GLU A 423 -12.93 8.25 -1.59
C GLU A 423 -12.49 7.18 -2.60
N GLU A 424 -13.28 6.14 -2.76
CA GLU A 424 -13.05 5.02 -3.68
C GLU A 424 -14.19 4.82 -4.67
N SER A 425 -13.92 4.14 -5.79
CA SER A 425 -14.95 3.79 -6.76
C SER A 425 -15.98 2.85 -6.15
N SER A 426 -17.27 3.18 -6.35
CA SER A 426 -18.37 2.51 -5.67
C SER A 426 -19.60 2.36 -6.56
N PHE A 427 -20.33 1.27 -6.38
CA PHE A 427 -21.69 1.13 -6.91
C PHE A 427 -22.66 1.86 -5.97
N VAL A 428 -23.47 2.75 -6.54
CA VAL A 428 -24.44 3.57 -5.80
C VAL A 428 -25.84 3.09 -6.12
N ASN A 429 -26.60 2.75 -5.08
CA ASN A 429 -28.05 2.65 -5.15
C ASN A 429 -28.63 3.88 -4.44
N ALA A 430 -29.42 4.65 -5.14
CA ALA A 430 -30.14 5.81 -4.63
C ALA A 430 -31.64 5.56 -4.62
N ALA A 431 -32.31 6.04 -3.60
CA ALA A 431 -33.75 5.97 -3.50
C ALA A 431 -34.30 7.27 -2.88
N MET A 432 -35.42 7.76 -3.39
CA MET A 432 -36.14 8.89 -2.85
C MET A 432 -37.42 8.40 -2.17
N TYR A 433 -37.63 8.84 -0.95
CA TYR A 433 -38.79 8.47 -0.14
C TYR A 433 -39.59 9.70 0.25
N ARG A 434 -40.94 9.59 0.18
CA ARG A 434 -41.85 10.58 0.72
C ARG A 434 -41.95 10.39 2.23
N LEU A 435 -41.87 11.47 2.98
CA LEU A 435 -42.11 11.46 4.42
C LEU A 435 -43.59 11.67 4.73
N PRO A 436 -44.13 11.05 5.79
CA PRO A 436 -45.49 11.29 6.24
C PRO A 436 -45.68 12.69 6.84
N GLY A 437 -44.60 13.38 7.19
CA GLY A 437 -44.58 14.73 7.74
C GLY A 437 -43.29 15.47 7.38
N ARG A 438 -43.05 16.61 8.01
CA ARG A 438 -41.89 17.47 7.73
C ARG A 438 -40.57 16.97 8.36
N ARG A 439 -40.65 16.08 9.34
CA ARG A 439 -39.48 15.59 10.10
C ARG A 439 -39.19 14.12 9.81
N LEU A 440 -37.92 13.76 9.87
CA LEU A 440 -37.46 12.38 9.74
C LEU A 440 -37.16 11.81 11.14
N SER A 441 -38.04 10.93 11.62
CA SER A 441 -37.85 10.27 12.91
C SER A 441 -36.68 9.26 12.86
N PRO A 442 -36.00 9.00 14.00
CA PRO A 442 -34.91 8.00 14.06
C PRO A 442 -35.34 6.61 13.60
N ALA A 443 -36.53 6.16 13.97
CA ALA A 443 -37.09 4.88 13.56
C ALA A 443 -37.31 4.79 12.04
N LEU A 444 -37.90 5.82 11.44
CA LEU A 444 -38.08 5.90 9.99
C LEU A 444 -36.74 5.97 9.26
N ARG A 445 -35.78 6.76 9.77
CA ARG A 445 -34.41 6.82 9.23
C ARG A 445 -33.76 5.42 9.15
N LYS A 446 -33.80 4.64 10.23
CA LYS A 446 -33.29 3.27 10.28
C LYS A 446 -33.95 2.36 9.23
N ARG A 447 -35.29 2.44 9.10
CA ARG A 447 -36.05 1.67 8.10
C ARG A 447 -35.69 2.04 6.67
N LEU A 448 -35.57 3.33 6.34
CA LEU A 448 -35.20 3.81 5.00
C LEU A 448 -33.78 3.39 4.62
N LEU A 449 -32.81 3.51 5.53
CA LEU A 449 -31.43 3.04 5.30
C LEU A 449 -31.34 1.53 5.09
N ALA A 450 -32.19 0.76 5.77
CA ALA A 450 -32.27 -0.68 5.57
C ALA A 450 -32.93 -1.08 4.22
N ALA A 451 -33.85 -0.24 3.72
CA ALA A 451 -34.61 -0.51 2.50
C ALA A 451 -33.86 -0.13 1.22
N VAL A 452 -32.97 0.90 1.26
CA VAL A 452 -32.29 1.41 0.05
C VAL A 452 -31.48 0.31 -0.66
N GLY A 453 -31.76 0.13 -1.96
CA GLY A 453 -31.12 -0.90 -2.79
C GLY A 453 -31.52 -2.35 -2.46
N ARG A 454 -32.60 -2.55 -1.72
CA ARG A 454 -33.20 -3.87 -1.44
C ARG A 454 -34.69 -3.83 -1.83
N ARG A 455 -35.28 -5.01 -2.11
CA ARG A 455 -36.74 -5.14 -2.32
C ARG A 455 -37.47 -5.20 -0.98
N ARG A 456 -37.46 -4.09 -0.21
CA ARG A 456 -38.08 -3.99 1.12
C ARG A 456 -38.94 -2.74 1.24
N THR A 457 -39.94 -2.78 2.08
CA THR A 457 -40.78 -1.62 2.47
C THR A 457 -40.02 -0.68 3.42
N PRO A 458 -40.22 0.64 3.33
CA PRO A 458 -41.13 1.31 2.42
C PRO A 458 -40.64 1.34 0.98
N LYS A 459 -41.59 1.38 0.03
CA LYS A 459 -41.26 1.51 -1.41
C LYS A 459 -40.79 2.95 -1.70
N PRO A 460 -39.71 3.12 -2.48
CA PRO A 460 -39.27 4.46 -2.89
C PRO A 460 -40.19 5.02 -3.97
N VAL A 461 -40.33 6.34 -3.97
CA VAL A 461 -40.99 7.05 -5.07
C VAL A 461 -40.16 7.04 -6.34
N PHE A 462 -38.84 6.99 -6.15
CA PHE A 462 -37.86 6.92 -7.22
C PHE A 462 -36.65 6.11 -6.76
N SER A 463 -36.07 5.32 -7.67
CA SER A 463 -34.80 4.64 -7.42
C SER A 463 -33.89 4.69 -8.66
N ALA A 464 -32.59 4.76 -8.44
CA ALA A 464 -31.59 4.76 -9.49
C ALA A 464 -30.34 3.99 -9.03
N ARG A 465 -29.61 3.49 -10.02
CA ARG A 465 -28.28 2.88 -9.84
C ARG A 465 -27.27 3.66 -10.66
N ALA A 466 -26.08 3.85 -10.09
CA ALA A 466 -24.98 4.51 -10.76
C ALA A 466 -23.66 3.92 -10.29
N LYS A 467 -22.59 4.19 -11.03
CA LYS A 467 -21.22 3.96 -10.60
C LYS A 467 -20.62 5.33 -10.25
N ALA A 468 -20.17 5.49 -9.03
CA ALA A 468 -19.40 6.65 -8.58
C ALA A 468 -17.91 6.36 -8.82
N ARG A 469 -17.23 7.23 -9.54
CA ARG A 469 -15.78 7.22 -9.61
C ARG A 469 -15.22 7.86 -8.33
N ALA A 470 -14.07 7.38 -7.88
CA ALA A 470 -13.40 7.94 -6.71
C ALA A 470 -13.21 9.47 -6.82
N HIS A 471 -13.51 10.17 -5.74
CA HIS A 471 -13.42 11.64 -5.62
C HIS A 471 -14.25 12.46 -6.64
N LEU A 472 -14.97 11.80 -7.56
CA LEU A 472 -15.84 12.50 -8.52
C LEU A 472 -17.28 12.41 -8.05
N GLY A 473 -17.98 13.53 -8.08
CA GLY A 473 -19.41 13.57 -7.79
C GLY A 473 -20.19 12.78 -8.83
N THR A 474 -20.97 11.82 -8.38
CA THR A 474 -21.94 11.12 -9.22
C THR A 474 -23.27 11.83 -9.15
N PHE A 475 -23.77 12.31 -10.29
CA PHE A 475 -25.05 12.99 -10.38
C PHE A 475 -26.14 11.99 -10.75
N ILE A 476 -27.13 11.86 -9.86
CA ILE A 476 -28.33 11.06 -10.12
C ILE A 476 -29.44 12.03 -10.44
N ARG A 477 -29.99 11.90 -11.65
CA ARG A 477 -31.09 12.74 -12.13
C ARG A 477 -32.41 11.98 -12.03
N PHE A 478 -33.47 12.67 -11.67
CA PHE A 478 -34.83 12.11 -11.70
C PHE A 478 -35.85 13.14 -12.20
N PRO A 479 -36.89 12.69 -12.91
CA PRO A 479 -37.83 13.59 -13.57
C PRO A 479 -38.73 14.28 -12.56
N ARG A 480 -38.73 15.62 -12.56
CA ARG A 480 -39.59 16.46 -11.70
C ARG A 480 -41.08 16.18 -11.91
N LYS A 481 -41.48 15.78 -13.13
CA LYS A 481 -42.90 15.55 -13.49
C LYS A 481 -43.57 14.39 -12.73
N ARG A 482 -42.81 13.52 -12.08
CA ARG A 482 -43.30 12.28 -11.45
C ARG A 482 -43.39 12.38 -9.92
N VAL A 483 -43.13 13.56 -9.33
CA VAL A 483 -43.08 13.72 -7.88
C VAL A 483 -44.19 14.68 -7.43
N ALA A 484 -45.12 14.17 -6.61
CA ALA A 484 -46.18 14.98 -6.00
C ALA A 484 -45.59 15.96 -4.97
N PRO A 485 -46.33 17.08 -4.68
CA PRO A 485 -45.93 17.96 -3.59
C PRO A 485 -45.82 17.22 -2.25
N GLY A 486 -44.79 17.55 -1.45
CA GLY A 486 -44.57 16.92 -0.16
C GLY A 486 -43.15 17.06 0.35
N THR A 487 -42.85 16.44 1.47
CA THR A 487 -41.50 16.39 2.05
C THR A 487 -40.84 15.05 1.70
N TYR A 488 -39.59 15.11 1.31
CA TYR A 488 -38.84 13.94 0.83
C TYR A 488 -37.47 13.85 1.47
N VAL A 489 -36.86 12.65 1.40
CA VAL A 489 -35.47 12.39 1.69
C VAL A 489 -34.86 11.51 0.61
N PHE A 490 -33.57 11.65 0.38
CA PHE A 490 -32.77 10.67 -0.36
C PHE A 490 -32.07 9.73 0.60
N ALA A 491 -32.11 8.45 0.31
CA ALA A 491 -31.25 7.46 0.92
C ALA A 491 -30.32 6.87 -0.14
N LEU A 492 -29.08 6.64 0.25
CA LEU A 492 -28.03 6.07 -0.60
C LEU A 492 -27.42 4.87 0.08
N ARG A 493 -27.09 3.88 -0.74
CA ARG A 493 -26.19 2.79 -0.38
C ARG A 493 -25.03 2.79 -1.38
N LEU A 494 -23.82 2.95 -0.84
CA LEU A 494 -22.59 2.80 -1.59
C LEU A 494 -22.01 1.43 -1.25
N ARG A 495 -21.52 0.70 -2.26
CA ARG A 495 -20.80 -0.54 -2.12
C ARG A 495 -19.48 -0.40 -2.84
N ALA A 496 -18.37 -0.71 -2.15
CA ALA A 496 -17.06 -0.64 -2.76
C ALA A 496 -16.97 -1.52 -4.01
N GLU A 497 -16.34 -1.01 -5.06
CA GLU A 497 -16.19 -1.74 -6.32
C GLU A 497 -15.34 -2.99 -6.12
N MET A 498 -14.23 -2.88 -5.40
CA MET A 498 -13.29 -3.98 -5.16
C MET A 498 -13.77 -4.99 -4.11
N ASN A 499 -14.71 -4.60 -3.23
CA ASN A 499 -15.35 -5.51 -2.28
C ASN A 499 -16.79 -5.08 -2.00
N PRO A 500 -17.79 -5.58 -2.78
CA PRO A 500 -19.20 -5.19 -2.61
C PRO A 500 -19.82 -5.53 -1.24
N ALA A 501 -19.19 -6.40 -0.44
CA ALA A 501 -19.62 -6.67 0.93
C ALA A 501 -19.38 -5.47 1.86
N ARG A 502 -18.35 -4.64 1.55
CA ARG A 502 -18.07 -3.40 2.24
C ARG A 502 -18.98 -2.30 1.73
N GLN A 503 -19.82 -1.76 2.60
CA GLN A 503 -20.86 -0.82 2.22
C GLN A 503 -21.05 0.31 3.23
N SER A 504 -21.53 1.45 2.76
CA SER A 504 -21.97 2.57 3.58
C SER A 504 -23.36 3.04 3.15
N THR A 505 -24.12 3.60 4.09
CA THR A 505 -25.46 4.15 3.84
C THR A 505 -25.57 5.57 4.36
N LEU A 506 -26.24 6.41 3.59
CA LEU A 506 -26.46 7.81 3.90
C LEU A 506 -27.92 8.19 3.69
N ILE A 507 -28.39 9.18 4.43
CA ILE A 507 -29.70 9.79 4.21
C ILE A 507 -29.59 11.30 4.27
N SER A 508 -30.26 11.99 3.37
CA SER A 508 -30.29 13.46 3.31
C SER A 508 -31.10 14.05 4.44
N LYS A 509 -30.93 15.37 4.68
CA LYS A 509 -31.94 16.15 5.39
C LYS A 509 -33.26 16.11 4.60
N PRO A 510 -34.43 16.24 5.28
CA PRO A 510 -35.71 16.42 4.61
C PRO A 510 -35.70 17.67 3.73
N PHE A 511 -36.34 17.59 2.56
CA PHE A 511 -36.49 18.72 1.65
C PHE A 511 -37.89 18.76 1.07
N PRO A 512 -38.46 19.96 0.86
CA PRO A 512 -39.80 20.13 0.31
C PRO A 512 -39.77 20.03 -1.23
N VAL A 513 -40.79 19.43 -1.79
CA VAL A 513 -41.14 19.51 -3.20
C VAL A 513 -42.45 20.30 -3.27
N GLY A 514 -42.41 21.51 -3.81
CA GLY A 514 -43.58 22.39 -3.90
C GLY A 514 -44.57 21.94 -4.97
N ALA A 515 -45.80 22.46 -4.86
CA ALA A 515 -46.79 22.39 -5.93
C ALA A 515 -46.26 23.14 -7.17
N ARG A 516 -46.56 22.65 -8.36
CA ARG A 516 -46.27 23.38 -9.60
C ARG A 516 -47.00 24.75 -9.50
N LYS A 517 -46.31 25.84 -9.69
CA LYS A 517 -46.94 27.04 -10.20
C LYS A 517 -47.43 26.68 -11.63
N LYS A 518 -48.75 26.76 -11.81
CA LYS A 518 -49.39 26.62 -13.13
C LYS A 518 -48.82 27.63 -14.12
#